data_c80967e44410616eeb683e19abb8aab0
#
_entry.id   c80967e44410616eeb683e19abb8aab0
#
_cell.length_a   1.000
_cell.length_b   1.000
_cell.length_c   1.000
_cell.angle_alpha   90.00
_cell.angle_beta   90.00
_cell.angle_gamma   90.00
#
_symmetry.space_group_name_H-M   'P 1'
#
loop_
_entity.id
_entity.type
_entity.pdbx_description
1 polymer ?
#
loop_
_entity_poly.entity_id
_entity_poly.type
_entity_poly.pdbx_seq_one_letter_code
_entity_poly.pdbx_strand_id
1 'polypeptide(L)'
;MAEKSKMELIKEFIEKCPFIKGGKVNVDYIKEKVYSYSIDETPSVTVLQKFADGGSRRQIVFDFSIQAPFNVLETILNSKFCDDFMDWIESQNDKEILPEIEGIESISCNRGTILQTTETTAIYVIPMQVIYIKEV
;
A
#
# COMPACT_ATOMS: atom_id res chain seq x y z
N MET A 1 16.10 -19.19 -9.49
CA MET A 1 15.43 -17.89 -9.49
C MET A 1 15.29 -17.36 -8.09
N ALA A 2 15.64 -16.11 -7.90
CA ALA A 2 15.44 -15.47 -6.61
C ALA A 2 13.96 -15.29 -6.34
N GLU A 3 13.53 -15.61 -5.13
CA GLU A 3 12.15 -15.33 -4.72
C GLU A 3 11.95 -13.84 -4.55
N LYS A 4 10.76 -13.37 -4.87
CA LYS A 4 10.40 -11.98 -4.65
C LYS A 4 10.15 -11.73 -3.16
N SER A 5 10.56 -10.57 -2.67
CA SER A 5 10.24 -10.16 -1.31
C SER A 5 8.75 -9.91 -1.17
N LYS A 6 8.25 -9.92 0.07
CA LYS A 6 6.84 -9.62 0.33
C LYS A 6 6.48 -8.21 -0.16
N MET A 7 7.39 -7.24 0.00
CA MET A 7 7.16 -5.87 -0.47
C MET A 7 7.06 -5.82 -2.00
N GLU A 8 7.85 -6.62 -2.73
CA GLU A 8 7.72 -6.70 -4.19
C GLU A 8 6.38 -7.29 -4.61
N LEU A 9 5.89 -8.29 -3.89
CA LEU A 9 4.58 -8.89 -4.17
C LEU A 9 3.44 -7.90 -3.89
N ILE A 10 3.57 -7.10 -2.84
CA ILE A 10 2.62 -6.03 -2.54
C ILE A 10 2.66 -4.96 -3.64
N LYS A 11 3.86 -4.57 -4.07
CA LYS A 11 4.05 -3.62 -5.18
C LYS A 11 3.30 -4.10 -6.43
N GLU A 12 3.51 -5.35 -6.82
CA GLU A 12 2.86 -5.91 -8.01
C GLU A 12 1.34 -5.92 -7.89
N PHE A 13 0.83 -6.18 -6.70
CA PHE A 13 -0.60 -6.12 -6.44
C PHE A 13 -1.14 -4.70 -6.61
N ILE A 14 -0.48 -3.71 -6.01
CA ILE A 14 -0.92 -2.32 -6.08
C ILE A 14 -0.85 -1.79 -7.50
N GLU A 15 0.15 -2.22 -8.28
CA GLU A 15 0.29 -1.81 -9.68
C GLU A 15 -0.89 -2.24 -10.57
N LYS A 16 -1.68 -3.19 -10.12
CA LYS A 16 -2.90 -3.61 -10.83
C LYS A 16 -4.07 -2.64 -10.61
N CYS A 17 -3.93 -1.68 -9.71
CA CYS A 17 -4.96 -0.69 -9.45
C CYS A 17 -5.17 0.21 -10.67
N PRO A 18 -6.40 0.32 -11.20
CA PRO A 18 -6.65 1.10 -12.41
C PRO A 18 -6.47 2.60 -12.24
N PHE A 19 -6.38 3.07 -10.99
CA PHE A 19 -6.25 4.50 -10.69
C PHE A 19 -4.80 4.97 -10.65
N ILE A 20 -3.82 4.05 -10.73
CA ILE A 20 -2.40 4.42 -10.69
C ILE A 20 -1.94 4.87 -12.07
N LYS A 21 -1.55 6.13 -12.17
CA LYS A 21 -1.07 6.73 -13.41
C LYS A 21 0.34 6.22 -13.71
N GLY A 22 0.54 5.68 -14.92
CA GLY A 22 1.80 5.09 -15.31
C GLY A 22 2.02 3.66 -14.87
N GLY A 23 1.17 3.13 -13.99
CA GLY A 23 1.17 1.73 -13.60
C GLY A 23 2.40 1.22 -12.86
N LYS A 24 3.22 2.12 -12.29
CA LYS A 24 4.44 1.73 -11.57
C LYS A 24 4.49 2.28 -10.17
N VAL A 25 4.91 1.43 -9.24
CA VAL A 25 5.11 1.77 -7.83
C VAL A 25 6.56 1.46 -7.46
N ASN A 26 7.22 2.40 -6.79
CA ASN A 26 8.58 2.21 -6.31
C ASN A 26 8.56 1.64 -4.89
N VAL A 27 9.60 0.89 -4.54
CA VAL A 27 9.76 0.37 -3.18
C VAL A 27 10.81 1.22 -2.47
N ASP A 28 10.47 1.72 -1.27
CA ASP A 28 11.33 2.46 -0.37
C ASP A 28 11.84 3.82 -0.90
N TYR A 29 11.26 4.36 -1.96
CA TYR A 29 11.57 5.73 -2.38
C TYR A 29 10.51 6.26 -3.32
N ILE A 30 10.38 7.61 -3.36
CA ILE A 30 9.50 8.30 -4.29
C ILE A 30 10.35 9.12 -5.26
N LYS A 31 10.02 9.05 -6.55
CA LYS A 31 10.76 9.77 -7.59
C LYS A 31 10.23 11.19 -7.74
N GLU A 32 11.11 12.12 -8.18
CA GLU A 32 10.74 13.51 -8.44
C GLU A 32 10.00 13.64 -9.78
N LYS A 33 8.79 13.11 -9.83
CA LYS A 33 7.89 13.25 -10.98
C LYS A 33 6.57 13.80 -10.52
N VAL A 34 5.80 14.38 -11.47
CA VAL A 34 4.48 14.95 -11.15
C VAL A 34 3.58 13.94 -10.47
N TYR A 35 3.52 12.71 -11.00
CA TYR A 35 2.85 11.60 -10.31
C TYR A 35 3.87 10.52 -10.06
N SER A 36 4.10 10.21 -8.81
CA SER A 36 5.04 9.17 -8.39
C SER A 36 4.46 8.42 -7.21
N TYR A 37 4.64 7.11 -7.21
CA TYR A 37 4.08 6.23 -6.20
C TYR A 37 5.18 5.41 -5.57
N SER A 38 5.10 5.19 -4.25
CA SER A 38 6.03 4.30 -3.56
C SER A 38 5.35 3.61 -2.40
N ILE A 39 5.91 2.47 -2.00
CA ILE A 39 5.53 1.81 -0.75
C ILE A 39 6.76 1.72 0.13
N ASP A 40 6.59 2.08 1.40
CA ASP A 40 7.67 2.12 2.38
C ASP A 40 7.24 1.35 3.61
N GLU A 41 7.95 0.24 3.91
CA GLU A 41 7.64 -0.54 5.10
C GLU A 41 7.94 0.30 6.35
N THR A 42 7.00 0.30 7.30
CA THR A 42 7.16 1.03 8.55
C THR A 42 7.40 0.06 9.70
N PRO A 43 8.17 0.48 10.73
CA PRO A 43 8.38 -0.38 11.89
C PRO A 43 7.07 -0.75 12.56
N SER A 44 6.92 -2.02 12.90
CA SER A 44 5.72 -2.53 13.56
C SER A 44 6.04 -3.83 14.28
N VAL A 45 5.11 -4.26 15.15
CA VAL A 45 5.18 -5.59 15.73
C VAL A 45 4.86 -6.59 14.64
N THR A 46 5.79 -7.48 14.34
CA THR A 46 5.62 -8.46 13.25
C THR A 46 4.62 -9.54 13.62
N VAL A 47 4.72 -10.12 14.81
CA VAL A 47 3.88 -11.23 15.25
C VAL A 47 2.70 -10.69 16.04
N LEU A 48 1.48 -10.88 15.52
CA LEU A 48 0.25 -10.46 16.18
C LEU A 48 -0.27 -11.53 17.14
N GLN A 49 -0.09 -12.81 16.79
CA GLN A 49 -0.61 -13.91 17.55
C GLN A 49 0.20 -15.16 17.26
N LYS A 50 0.51 -15.94 18.31
CA LYS A 50 1.13 -17.25 18.16
C LYS A 50 0.07 -18.33 18.40
N PHE A 51 0.15 -19.39 17.61
CA PHE A 51 -0.78 -20.52 17.72
C PHE A 51 -0.13 -21.68 18.46
N ALA A 52 -0.96 -22.56 18.99
CA ALA A 52 -0.50 -23.71 19.78
C ALA A 52 0.38 -24.67 18.97
N ASP A 53 0.19 -24.73 17.65
CA ASP A 53 0.96 -25.61 16.75
C ASP A 53 2.33 -25.02 16.33
N GLY A 54 2.65 -23.83 16.81
CA GLY A 54 3.90 -23.14 16.45
C GLY A 54 3.77 -22.15 15.31
N GLY A 55 2.64 -22.13 14.63
CA GLY A 55 2.37 -21.10 13.60
C GLY A 55 2.06 -19.76 14.24
N SER A 56 1.93 -18.73 13.40
CA SER A 56 1.65 -17.38 13.88
C SER A 56 0.90 -16.55 12.86
N ARG A 57 0.10 -15.60 13.37
CA ARG A 57 -0.48 -14.54 12.54
C ARG A 57 0.46 -13.34 12.59
N ARG A 58 0.82 -12.84 11.44
CA ARG A 58 1.81 -11.77 11.29
C ARG A 58 1.27 -10.62 10.45
N GLN A 59 1.92 -9.48 10.57
CA GLN A 59 1.56 -8.30 9.80
C GLN A 59 2.77 -7.64 9.15
N ILE A 60 2.50 -6.95 8.04
CA ILE A 60 3.41 -5.99 7.43
C ILE A 60 2.65 -4.67 7.41
N VAL A 61 3.22 -3.64 8.02
CA VAL A 61 2.66 -2.28 7.99
C VAL A 61 3.52 -1.44 7.08
N PHE A 62 2.91 -0.72 6.16
CA PHE A 62 3.64 0.12 5.21
C PHE A 62 2.81 1.33 4.84
N ASP A 63 3.48 2.35 4.30
CA ASP A 63 2.84 3.54 3.77
C ASP A 63 2.86 3.50 2.25
N PHE A 64 1.70 3.75 1.65
CA PHE A 64 1.60 3.99 0.22
C PHE A 64 1.64 5.50 0.01
N SER A 65 2.73 5.98 -0.59
CA SER A 65 2.99 7.41 -0.77
C SER A 65 2.74 7.82 -2.22
N ILE A 66 2.05 8.95 -2.39
CA ILE A 66 1.71 9.48 -3.71
C ILE A 66 2.19 10.91 -3.77
N GLN A 67 3.09 11.21 -4.73
CA GLN A 67 3.46 12.59 -5.04
C GLN A 67 2.61 13.06 -6.21
N ALA A 68 1.95 14.19 -6.05
CA ALA A 68 1.03 14.73 -7.05
C ALA A 68 1.06 16.26 -7.04
N PRO A 69 0.57 16.92 -8.12
CA PRO A 69 0.47 18.38 -8.14
C PRO A 69 -0.38 18.89 -6.98
N PHE A 70 0.00 20.05 -6.43
CA PHE A 70 -0.71 20.65 -5.31
C PHE A 70 -1.33 22.00 -5.73
N ASN A 71 -2.64 21.99 -5.95
CA ASN A 71 -3.46 23.18 -6.15
C ASN A 71 -4.90 22.78 -5.78
N VAL A 72 -5.81 23.76 -5.77
CA VAL A 72 -7.18 23.51 -5.27
C VAL A 72 -7.89 22.39 -6.04
N LEU A 73 -7.82 22.40 -7.37
CA LEU A 73 -8.47 21.39 -8.19
C LEU A 73 -7.82 20.02 -7.99
N GLU A 74 -6.49 19.96 -8.02
CA GLU A 74 -5.76 18.70 -7.84
C GLU A 74 -5.96 18.14 -6.44
N THR A 75 -6.09 19.00 -5.41
CA THR A 75 -6.38 18.55 -4.05
C THR A 75 -7.72 17.81 -3.98
N ILE A 76 -8.73 18.31 -4.67
CA ILE A 76 -10.04 17.66 -4.75
C ILE A 76 -9.91 16.30 -5.48
N LEU A 77 -9.21 16.29 -6.61
CA LEU A 77 -9.00 15.05 -7.39
C LEU A 77 -8.20 14.02 -6.61
N ASN A 78 -7.21 14.45 -5.85
CA ASN A 78 -6.40 13.54 -5.04
C ASN A 78 -7.18 12.96 -3.85
N SER A 79 -8.09 13.75 -3.25
CA SER A 79 -9.00 13.23 -2.23
C SER A 79 -9.90 12.15 -2.81
N LYS A 80 -10.44 12.37 -4.01
CA LYS A 80 -11.23 11.37 -4.71
C LYS A 80 -10.42 10.13 -5.01
N PHE A 81 -9.16 10.28 -5.42
CA PHE A 81 -8.27 9.15 -5.65
C PHE A 81 -8.12 8.31 -4.39
N CYS A 82 -7.91 8.94 -3.23
CA CYS A 82 -7.77 8.21 -1.97
C CYS A 82 -9.04 7.41 -1.65
N ASP A 83 -10.21 8.01 -1.83
CA ASP A 83 -11.48 7.31 -1.60
C ASP A 83 -11.65 6.13 -2.57
N ASP A 84 -11.37 6.35 -3.85
CA ASP A 84 -11.48 5.31 -4.87
C ASP A 84 -10.48 4.18 -4.61
N PHE A 85 -9.27 4.51 -4.19
CA PHE A 85 -8.25 3.52 -3.87
C PHE A 85 -8.67 2.66 -2.67
N MET A 86 -9.21 3.29 -1.62
CA MET A 86 -9.70 2.55 -0.45
C MET A 86 -10.84 1.61 -0.84
N ASP A 87 -11.77 2.06 -1.68
CA ASP A 87 -12.86 1.23 -2.19
C ASP A 87 -12.32 0.07 -3.03
N TRP A 88 -11.30 0.32 -3.84
CA TRP A 88 -10.66 -0.73 -4.63
C TRP A 88 -10.02 -1.80 -3.74
N ILE A 89 -9.29 -1.38 -2.70
CA ILE A 89 -8.68 -2.32 -1.74
C ILE A 89 -9.75 -3.17 -1.06
N GLU A 90 -10.84 -2.55 -0.61
CA GLU A 90 -11.96 -3.27 0.01
C GLU A 90 -12.57 -4.28 -0.96
N SER A 91 -12.78 -3.88 -2.20
CA SER A 91 -13.30 -4.76 -3.25
C SER A 91 -12.38 -5.94 -3.53
N GLN A 92 -11.04 -5.72 -3.53
CA GLN A 92 -10.08 -6.80 -3.74
C GLN A 92 -10.15 -7.83 -2.61
N ASN A 93 -10.28 -7.39 -1.35
CA ASN A 93 -10.48 -8.31 -0.22
C ASN A 93 -11.76 -9.11 -0.36
N ASP A 94 -12.85 -8.47 -0.74
CA ASP A 94 -14.16 -9.15 -0.90
C ASP A 94 -14.11 -10.21 -1.99
N LYS A 95 -13.33 -9.98 -3.03
CA LYS A 95 -13.15 -10.93 -4.13
C LYS A 95 -12.04 -11.94 -3.89
N GLU A 96 -11.33 -11.82 -2.76
CA GLU A 96 -10.17 -12.63 -2.43
C GLU A 96 -9.04 -12.54 -3.46
N ILE A 97 -8.90 -11.38 -4.13
CA ILE A 97 -7.81 -11.09 -5.04
C ILE A 97 -6.76 -10.31 -4.24
N LEU A 98 -5.78 -11.02 -3.70
CA LEU A 98 -4.82 -10.48 -2.74
C LEU A 98 -3.38 -10.59 -3.26
N PRO A 99 -2.41 -9.89 -2.66
CA PRO A 99 -1.00 -10.09 -3.02
C PRO A 99 -0.62 -11.56 -2.90
N GLU A 100 0.30 -12.02 -3.74
CA GLU A 100 0.68 -13.43 -3.81
C GLU A 100 1.64 -13.84 -2.67
N ILE A 101 1.30 -13.46 -1.45
CA ILE A 101 2.03 -13.83 -0.23
C ILE A 101 1.42 -15.11 0.33
N GLU A 102 2.26 -16.09 0.57
CA GLU A 102 1.79 -17.37 1.14
C GLU A 102 1.12 -17.14 2.50
N GLY A 103 -0.08 -17.69 2.65
CA GLY A 103 -0.85 -17.56 3.89
C GLY A 103 -1.55 -16.22 4.09
N ILE A 104 -1.61 -15.38 3.07
CA ILE A 104 -2.23 -14.06 3.21
C ILE A 104 -3.70 -14.16 3.61
N GLU A 105 -4.13 -13.34 4.57
CA GLU A 105 -5.51 -13.24 4.99
C GLU A 105 -6.20 -11.99 4.44
N SER A 106 -5.52 -10.85 4.48
CA SER A 106 -6.13 -9.58 4.07
C SER A 106 -5.09 -8.51 3.78
N ILE A 107 -5.53 -7.50 3.05
CA ILE A 107 -4.84 -6.22 2.91
C ILE A 107 -5.84 -5.13 3.22
N SER A 108 -5.44 -4.12 3.98
CA SER A 108 -6.32 -3.02 4.36
C SER A 108 -5.58 -1.70 4.34
N CYS A 109 -6.33 -0.62 4.31
CA CYS A 109 -5.76 0.71 4.38
C CYS A 109 -6.63 1.62 5.25
N ASN A 110 -5.98 2.62 5.84
CA ASN A 110 -6.65 3.68 6.55
C ASN A 110 -6.74 4.91 5.66
N ARG A 111 -7.54 5.90 6.07
CA ARG A 111 -7.67 7.12 5.29
C ARG A 111 -6.33 7.83 5.20
N GLY A 112 -5.98 8.26 3.99
CA GLY A 112 -4.73 8.95 3.74
C GLY A 112 -4.70 10.38 4.25
N THR A 113 -3.49 10.90 4.43
CA THR A 113 -3.28 12.29 4.86
C THR A 113 -2.19 12.92 4.00
N ILE A 114 -2.15 14.26 3.99
CA ILE A 114 -1.06 14.99 3.35
C ILE A 114 0.11 15.00 4.31
N LEU A 115 1.24 14.44 3.88
CA LEU A 115 2.46 14.38 4.69
C LEU A 115 3.31 15.63 4.52
N GLN A 116 3.44 16.11 3.27
CA GLN A 116 4.33 17.22 2.95
C GLN A 116 3.80 17.96 1.73
N THR A 117 3.97 19.29 1.73
CA THR A 117 3.61 20.11 0.57
C THR A 117 4.76 21.02 0.18
N THR A 118 4.86 21.31 -1.12
CA THR A 118 5.67 22.38 -1.67
C THR A 118 4.72 23.35 -2.37
N GLU A 119 5.27 24.36 -3.06
CA GLU A 119 4.43 25.32 -3.81
C GLU A 119 3.61 24.63 -4.93
N THR A 120 4.14 23.55 -5.50
CA THR A 120 3.57 22.92 -6.69
C THR A 120 3.22 21.45 -6.51
N THR A 121 3.71 20.79 -5.47
CA THR A 121 3.47 19.35 -5.25
C THR A 121 3.06 19.04 -3.82
N ALA A 122 2.40 17.90 -3.65
CA ALA A 122 2.07 17.37 -2.33
C ALA A 122 2.38 15.87 -2.30
N ILE A 123 2.74 15.39 -1.13
CA ILE A 123 2.91 13.96 -0.88
C ILE A 123 1.78 13.50 0.04
N TYR A 124 0.97 12.58 -0.46
CA TYR A 124 -0.12 11.96 0.30
C TYR A 124 0.35 10.59 0.76
N VAL A 125 -0.02 10.22 1.99
CA VAL A 125 0.34 8.92 2.56
C VAL A 125 -0.91 8.19 2.98
N ILE A 126 -1.06 6.96 2.50
CA ILE A 126 -2.14 6.06 2.89
C ILE A 126 -1.51 4.92 3.69
N PRO A 127 -1.74 4.87 5.02
CA PRO A 127 -1.23 3.75 5.83
C PRO A 127 -1.93 2.45 5.45
N MET A 128 -1.15 1.39 5.29
CA MET A 128 -1.66 0.10 4.85
C MET A 128 -1.14 -1.03 5.72
N GLN A 129 -1.87 -2.15 5.72
CA GLN A 129 -1.52 -3.33 6.50
C GLN A 129 -1.86 -4.59 5.71
N VAL A 130 -0.92 -5.54 5.72
CA VAL A 130 -1.14 -6.89 5.22
C VAL A 130 -1.07 -7.86 6.40
N ILE A 131 -2.04 -8.76 6.51
CA ILE A 131 -2.05 -9.81 7.54
C ILE A 131 -1.92 -11.16 6.85
N TYR A 132 -1.01 -11.99 7.35
CA TYR A 132 -0.78 -13.32 6.81
C TYR A 132 -0.49 -14.32 7.92
N ILE A 133 -0.71 -15.60 7.62
CA ILE A 133 -0.41 -16.70 8.54
C ILE A 133 0.93 -17.33 8.11
N LYS A 134 1.86 -17.42 9.05
CA LYS A 134 3.09 -18.19 8.87
C LYS A 134 2.93 -19.52 9.59
N GLU A 135 2.98 -20.60 8.82
CA GLU A 135 2.91 -21.94 9.39
C GLU A 135 4.26 -22.38 9.95
N VAL A 136 4.24 -23.42 10.73
CA VAL A 136 5.44 -23.99 11.36
C VAL A 136 6.45 -24.46 10.30
#